data_7b74b29bf49a9e009693fa3179989d81
#
_entry.id   7b74b29bf49a9e009693fa3179989d81
#
_cell.length_a   1.000
_cell.length_b   1.000
_cell.length_c   1.000
_cell.angle_alpha   90.00
_cell.angle_beta   90.00
_cell.angle_gamma   90.00
#
_symmetry.space_group_name_H-M   'P 1'
#
loop_
_entity.id
_entity.type
_entity.pdbx_description
1 polymer ?
#
loop_
_entity_poly.entity_id
_entity_poly.type
_entity_poly.pdbx_seq_one_letter_code
_entity_poly.pdbx_strand_id
1 'polypeptide(L)'
;YDTDYAPLYYLNDFAGSWGDSQVPYSDTFCFYSDTAIENLMLNQIPLMEKVVGESLYPTYTYGRMYKKGDILEVHKDRESCEISTTVFLGGDKWNIHIEPDIKIDLDIGDMLIYSGSDLAHWREPFLGEDCVQVFLHYNRTASGFNNQFDYRTQIGLPKSFKKTNKRLTKLS
;
A
#
# COMPACT_ATOMS: atom_id res chain seq x y z
N TYR A 1 -0.66 6.05 -20.72
CA TYR A 1 0.74 6.18 -20.30
C TYR A 1 1.62 6.31 -21.50
N ASP A 2 2.54 7.27 -21.45
CA ASP A 2 3.54 7.44 -22.48
C ASP A 2 4.53 6.27 -22.37
N THR A 3 4.50 5.36 -23.33
CA THR A 3 5.36 4.16 -23.35
C THR A 3 6.84 4.51 -23.38
N ASP A 4 7.21 5.74 -23.76
CA ASP A 4 8.59 6.20 -23.80
C ASP A 4 9.23 6.34 -22.41
N TYR A 5 8.41 6.45 -21.36
CA TYR A 5 8.88 6.50 -19.95
C TYR A 5 8.89 5.13 -19.26
N ALA A 6 8.29 4.11 -19.82
CA ALA A 6 8.22 2.78 -19.22
C ALA A 6 9.61 2.22 -18.83
N PRO A 7 10.68 2.36 -19.62
CA PRO A 7 12.01 1.91 -19.24
C PRO A 7 12.56 2.57 -17.98
N LEU A 8 12.18 3.82 -17.70
CA LEU A 8 12.62 4.53 -16.48
C LEU A 8 11.99 3.97 -15.22
N TYR A 9 10.75 3.52 -15.30
CA TYR A 9 10.05 2.92 -14.17
C TYR A 9 10.64 1.57 -13.78
N TYR A 10 11.11 0.79 -14.73
CA TYR A 10 11.76 -0.50 -14.47
C TYR A 10 13.13 -0.37 -13.80
N LEU A 11 13.79 0.75 -14.00
CA LEU A 11 15.18 0.97 -13.58
C LEU A 11 15.29 1.82 -12.29
N ASN A 12 14.19 2.36 -11.80
CA ASN A 12 14.22 3.34 -10.72
C ASN A 12 13.14 3.05 -9.66
N ASP A 13 13.57 2.54 -8.51
CA ASP A 13 12.72 2.26 -7.36
C ASP A 13 11.92 3.48 -6.85
N PHE A 14 12.36 4.69 -7.19
CA PHE A 14 11.64 5.93 -6.82
C PHE A 14 10.48 6.25 -7.76
N ALA A 15 10.49 5.73 -8.97
CA ALA A 15 9.51 6.05 -9.98
C ALA A 15 8.34 5.05 -10.03
N GLY A 16 8.53 3.86 -9.45
CA GLY A 16 7.55 2.79 -9.50
C GLY A 16 7.96 1.63 -10.40
N SER A 17 7.07 0.69 -10.59
CA SER A 17 7.29 -0.51 -11.39
C SER A 17 6.02 -0.99 -12.08
N TRP A 18 6.19 -1.80 -13.11
CA TRP A 18 5.09 -2.48 -13.79
C TRP A 18 5.02 -3.94 -13.33
N GLY A 19 3.81 -4.40 -13.09
CA GLY A 19 3.55 -5.74 -12.60
C GLY A 19 3.80 -5.88 -11.09
N ASP A 20 3.08 -6.82 -10.49
CA ASP A 20 3.14 -7.12 -9.06
C ASP A 20 2.76 -8.57 -8.85
N SER A 21 3.33 -9.23 -7.85
CA SER A 21 3.05 -10.63 -7.53
C SER A 21 1.60 -10.89 -7.10
N GLN A 22 0.90 -9.87 -6.61
CA GLN A 22 -0.52 -9.96 -6.24
C GLN A 22 -1.46 -9.77 -7.45
N VAL A 23 -0.96 -9.17 -8.54
CA VAL A 23 -1.71 -8.97 -9.80
C VAL A 23 -0.82 -9.39 -10.97
N PRO A 24 -0.52 -10.71 -11.08
CA PRO A 24 0.59 -11.20 -11.91
C PRO A 24 0.34 -11.13 -13.42
N TYR A 25 -0.88 -10.88 -13.86
CA TYR A 25 -1.25 -10.98 -15.27
C TYR A 25 -1.56 -9.64 -15.93
N SER A 26 -1.28 -8.52 -15.25
CA SER A 26 -1.61 -7.21 -15.76
C SER A 26 -0.39 -6.29 -15.93
N ASP A 27 -0.56 -5.30 -16.78
CA ASP A 27 0.35 -4.15 -16.89
C ASP A 27 0.08 -3.12 -15.78
N THR A 28 -0.19 -3.61 -14.58
CA THR A 28 -0.50 -2.78 -13.42
C THR A 28 0.72 -1.99 -13.01
N PHE A 29 0.60 -0.67 -13.07
CA PHE A 29 1.61 0.23 -12.56
C PHE A 29 1.49 0.35 -11.04
N CYS A 30 2.58 0.23 -10.32
CA CYS A 30 2.62 0.38 -8.87
C CYS A 30 3.83 1.18 -8.41
N PHE A 31 3.72 1.80 -7.25
CA PHE A 31 4.81 2.52 -6.61
C PHE A 31 4.81 2.26 -5.10
N TYR A 32 5.99 2.24 -4.54
CA TYR A 32 6.22 2.02 -3.12
C TYR A 32 6.79 3.30 -2.50
N SER A 33 6.15 3.77 -1.43
CA SER A 33 6.65 4.87 -0.59
C SER A 33 6.96 6.16 -1.34
N ASP A 34 6.02 6.58 -2.21
CA ASP A 34 6.06 7.89 -2.83
C ASP A 34 6.02 8.99 -1.77
N THR A 35 6.90 9.99 -1.91
CA THR A 35 7.07 11.05 -0.91
C THR A 35 5.79 11.87 -0.67
N ALA A 36 5.00 12.14 -1.71
CA ALA A 36 3.76 12.90 -1.56
C ALA A 36 2.72 12.09 -0.78
N ILE A 37 2.60 10.80 -1.09
CA ILE A 37 1.66 9.90 -0.41
C ILE A 37 2.12 9.60 1.03
N GLU A 38 3.42 9.49 1.28
CA GLU A 38 3.93 9.35 2.65
C GLU A 38 3.69 10.60 3.50
N ASN A 39 3.75 11.79 2.91
CA ASN A 39 3.31 13.01 3.61
C ASN A 39 1.81 12.99 3.93
N LEU A 40 0.98 12.50 3.01
CA LEU A 40 -0.44 12.27 3.30
C LEU A 40 -0.60 11.31 4.48
N MET A 41 0.10 10.18 4.47
CA MET A 41 0.09 9.18 5.55
C MET A 41 0.43 9.80 6.91
N LEU A 42 1.48 10.62 6.99
CA LEU A 42 1.86 11.31 8.23
C LEU A 42 0.78 12.27 8.71
N ASN A 43 0.18 13.04 7.80
CA ASN A 43 -0.87 14.00 8.13
C ASN A 43 -2.16 13.33 8.60
N GLN A 44 -2.39 12.07 8.23
CA GLN A 44 -3.57 11.30 8.65
C GLN A 44 -3.42 10.66 10.03
N ILE A 45 -2.23 10.59 10.62
CA ILE A 45 -2.01 9.90 11.92
C ILE A 45 -3.02 10.33 12.99
N PRO A 46 -3.30 11.63 13.23
CA PRO A 46 -4.27 12.02 14.26
C PRO A 46 -5.69 11.51 14.00
N LEU A 47 -6.11 11.45 12.73
CA LEU A 47 -7.40 10.88 12.36
C LEU A 47 -7.42 9.37 12.55
N MET A 48 -6.35 8.70 12.12
CA MET A 48 -6.20 7.25 12.24
C MET A 48 -6.23 6.82 13.71
N GLU A 49 -5.47 7.47 14.57
CA GLU A 49 -5.44 7.20 16.02
C GLU A 49 -6.81 7.42 16.67
N LYS A 50 -7.52 8.49 16.25
CA LYS A 50 -8.89 8.75 16.72
C LYS A 50 -9.87 7.65 16.34
N VAL A 51 -9.77 7.11 15.12
CA VAL A 51 -10.66 6.06 14.61
C VAL A 51 -10.32 4.70 15.21
N VAL A 52 -9.04 4.37 15.27
CA VAL A 52 -8.55 3.09 15.81
C VAL A 52 -8.63 3.04 17.34
N GLY A 53 -8.53 4.20 18.01
CA GLY A 53 -8.54 4.31 19.48
C GLY A 53 -7.19 4.00 20.13
N GLU A 54 -6.12 3.89 19.37
CA GLU A 54 -4.78 3.54 19.81
C GLU A 54 -3.71 4.39 19.12
N SER A 55 -2.55 4.54 19.77
CA SER A 55 -1.41 5.24 19.16
C SER A 55 -0.78 4.40 18.07
N LEU A 56 -0.51 5.05 16.94
CA LEU A 56 0.00 4.43 15.73
C LEU A 56 1.36 5.01 15.31
N TYR A 57 2.13 4.22 14.59
CA TYR A 57 3.27 4.70 13.82
C TYR A 57 3.15 4.28 12.34
N PRO A 58 3.62 5.14 11.42
CA PRO A 58 3.54 4.87 10.00
C PRO A 58 4.56 3.82 9.58
N THR A 59 4.20 2.98 8.62
CA THR A 59 5.12 1.99 8.04
C THR A 59 5.50 2.35 6.61
N TYR A 60 4.59 2.31 5.67
CA TYR A 60 4.83 2.69 4.28
C TYR A 60 3.53 2.98 3.55
N THR A 61 3.66 3.53 2.37
CA THR A 61 2.56 3.69 1.44
C THR A 61 2.79 2.85 0.19
N TYR A 62 1.71 2.47 -0.45
CA TYR A 62 1.72 1.79 -1.72
C TYR A 62 0.65 2.41 -2.62
N GLY A 63 0.90 2.45 -3.90
CA GLY A 63 -0.09 2.89 -4.88
C GLY A 63 -0.12 1.95 -6.07
N ARG A 64 -1.30 1.79 -6.64
CA ARG A 64 -1.51 0.90 -7.77
C ARG A 64 -2.56 1.47 -8.71
N MET A 65 -2.30 1.35 -10.01
CA MET A 65 -3.28 1.60 -11.05
C MET A 65 -3.69 0.27 -11.64
N TYR A 66 -4.85 -0.18 -11.25
CA TYR A 66 -5.44 -1.41 -11.75
C TYR A 66 -6.03 -1.21 -13.13
N LYS A 67 -6.03 -2.28 -13.91
CA LYS A 67 -6.54 -2.36 -15.28
C LYS A 67 -7.64 -3.41 -15.39
N LYS A 68 -8.42 -3.31 -16.45
CA LYS A 68 -9.48 -4.27 -16.77
C LYS A 68 -8.97 -5.71 -16.74
N GLY A 69 -9.69 -6.55 -16.00
CA GLY A 69 -9.35 -7.96 -15.81
C GLY A 69 -8.47 -8.24 -14.59
N ASP A 70 -7.94 -7.21 -13.92
CA ASP A 70 -7.20 -7.40 -12.67
C ASP A 70 -8.09 -8.01 -11.60
N ILE A 71 -7.49 -8.84 -10.78
CA ILE A 71 -8.10 -9.48 -9.61
C ILE A 71 -7.18 -9.24 -8.42
N LEU A 72 -7.73 -8.92 -7.26
CA LEU A 72 -6.99 -8.99 -6.02
C LEU A 72 -7.47 -10.22 -5.27
N GLU A 73 -6.64 -11.27 -5.25
CA GLU A 73 -6.99 -12.52 -4.61
C GLU A 73 -7.23 -12.35 -3.10
N VAL A 74 -7.98 -13.27 -2.50
CA VAL A 74 -8.22 -13.28 -1.05
C VAL A 74 -6.90 -13.40 -0.31
N HIS A 75 -6.59 -12.41 0.53
CA HIS A 75 -5.36 -12.41 1.31
C HIS A 75 -5.54 -11.63 2.62
N LYS A 76 -4.55 -11.77 3.49
CA LYS A 76 -4.31 -10.90 4.64
C LYS A 76 -2.98 -10.20 4.42
N ASP A 77 -2.90 -8.98 4.90
CA ASP A 77 -1.69 -8.19 4.80
C ASP A 77 -0.56 -8.73 5.70
N ARG A 78 0.65 -8.31 5.40
CA ARG A 78 1.83 -8.62 6.20
C ARG A 78 1.91 -7.75 7.47
N GLU A 79 2.81 -8.10 8.38
CA GLU A 79 2.99 -7.44 9.68
C GLU A 79 3.19 -5.91 9.65
N SER A 80 3.68 -5.34 8.54
CA SER A 80 3.82 -3.88 8.39
C SER A 80 2.50 -3.17 8.02
N CYS A 81 1.41 -3.90 7.93
CA CYS A 81 0.09 -3.44 7.51
C CYS A 81 -0.98 -3.85 8.54
N GLU A 82 -0.66 -3.74 9.83
CA GLU A 82 -1.58 -4.11 10.90
C GLU A 82 -2.89 -3.31 10.80
N ILE A 83 -2.76 -1.99 10.58
CA ILE A 83 -3.86 -1.10 10.22
C ILE A 83 -3.61 -0.63 8.80
N SER A 84 -4.46 -1.04 7.90
CA SER A 84 -4.40 -0.70 6.48
C SER A 84 -5.49 0.29 6.11
N THR A 85 -5.22 1.07 5.08
CA THR A 85 -6.23 1.88 4.42
C THR A 85 -6.23 1.61 2.92
N THR A 86 -7.36 1.81 2.28
CA THR A 86 -7.44 1.97 0.83
C THR A 86 -8.16 3.28 0.53
N VAL A 87 -7.53 4.12 -0.29
CA VAL A 87 -8.06 5.42 -0.72
C VAL A 87 -8.30 5.37 -2.21
N PHE A 88 -9.52 5.61 -2.64
CA PHE A 88 -9.86 5.65 -4.06
C PHE A 88 -9.55 7.04 -4.63
N LEU A 89 -8.59 7.12 -5.55
CA LEU A 89 -8.17 8.39 -6.15
C LEU A 89 -8.87 8.72 -7.47
N GLY A 90 -9.37 7.72 -8.19
CA GLY A 90 -10.06 7.97 -9.45
C GLY A 90 -10.09 6.77 -10.40
N GLY A 91 -10.73 6.96 -11.54
CA GLY A 91 -11.04 5.93 -12.51
C GLY A 91 -12.42 5.32 -12.27
N ASP A 92 -12.61 4.09 -12.71
CA ASP A 92 -13.86 3.36 -12.50
C ASP A 92 -13.92 2.75 -11.11
N LYS A 93 -15.12 2.74 -10.51
CA LYS A 93 -15.33 2.16 -9.19
C LYS A 93 -15.06 0.66 -9.20
N TRP A 94 -14.40 0.21 -8.16
CA TRP A 94 -14.11 -1.19 -7.93
C TRP A 94 -14.23 -1.55 -6.45
N ASN A 95 -15.23 -2.33 -6.13
CA ASN A 95 -15.54 -2.69 -4.75
C ASN A 95 -14.41 -3.48 -4.10
N ILE A 96 -14.22 -3.26 -2.81
CA ILE A 96 -13.42 -4.14 -1.97
C ILE A 96 -14.35 -5.00 -1.10
N HIS A 97 -13.99 -6.25 -0.93
CA HIS A 97 -14.65 -7.18 -0.01
C HIS A 97 -13.75 -7.39 1.20
N ILE A 98 -14.35 -7.41 2.38
CA ILE A 98 -13.67 -7.69 3.66
C ILE A 98 -14.45 -8.76 4.41
N GLU A 99 -13.74 -9.70 5.01
CA GLU A 99 -14.31 -10.76 5.86
C GLU A 99 -15.35 -10.21 6.86
N PRO A 100 -16.54 -10.88 7.06
CA PRO A 100 -16.93 -12.18 6.52
C PRO A 100 -17.48 -12.20 5.08
N ASP A 101 -17.57 -11.15 4.38
CA ASP A 101 -18.02 -10.86 3.01
C ASP A 101 -18.82 -9.55 2.95
N ILE A 102 -18.24 -8.53 3.52
CA ILE A 102 -18.78 -7.16 3.47
C ILE A 102 -18.26 -6.51 2.20
N LYS A 103 -19.16 -6.22 1.27
CA LYS A 103 -18.84 -5.48 0.05
C LYS A 103 -18.91 -3.98 0.31
N ILE A 104 -17.84 -3.25 -0.02
CA ILE A 104 -17.71 -1.83 0.23
C ILE A 104 -17.43 -1.09 -1.06
N ASP A 105 -18.26 -0.08 -1.33
CA ASP A 105 -18.06 0.89 -2.41
C ASP A 105 -17.40 2.15 -1.84
N LEU A 106 -16.48 2.73 -2.61
CA LEU A 106 -15.83 4.00 -2.29
C LEU A 106 -16.10 5.02 -3.39
N ASP A 107 -16.35 6.25 -2.99
CA ASP A 107 -16.32 7.41 -3.87
C ASP A 107 -14.91 7.99 -3.93
N ILE A 108 -14.61 8.81 -4.94
CA ILE A 108 -13.30 9.46 -5.06
C ILE A 108 -13.00 10.28 -3.81
N GLY A 109 -11.86 9.99 -3.17
CA GLY A 109 -11.42 10.61 -1.93
C GLY A 109 -11.86 9.88 -0.67
N ASP A 110 -12.72 8.87 -0.77
CA ASP A 110 -13.06 8.03 0.37
C ASP A 110 -11.87 7.16 0.80
N MET A 111 -11.76 7.00 2.11
CA MET A 111 -10.74 6.15 2.74
C MET A 111 -11.41 5.10 3.63
N LEU A 112 -11.23 3.85 3.29
CA LEU A 112 -11.59 2.72 4.15
C LEU A 112 -10.42 2.40 5.09
N ILE A 113 -10.71 2.18 6.37
CA ILE A 113 -9.73 1.79 7.39
C ILE A 113 -10.11 0.40 7.90
N TYR A 114 -9.16 -0.52 7.96
CA TYR A 114 -9.39 -1.90 8.41
C TYR A 114 -8.14 -2.55 9.00
N SER A 115 -8.31 -3.63 9.76
CA SER A 115 -7.19 -4.45 10.28
C SER A 115 -6.67 -5.36 9.16
N GLY A 116 -5.68 -4.87 8.40
CA GLY A 116 -5.18 -5.57 7.22
C GLY A 116 -4.56 -6.93 7.51
N SER A 117 -3.85 -7.07 8.64
CA SER A 117 -3.24 -8.35 9.05
C SER A 117 -4.24 -9.37 9.60
N ASP A 118 -5.41 -8.91 10.06
CA ASP A 118 -6.39 -9.78 10.74
C ASP A 118 -7.54 -10.19 9.84
N LEU A 119 -8.01 -9.29 8.98
CA LEU A 119 -9.17 -9.48 8.13
C LEU A 119 -8.76 -9.87 6.71
N ALA A 120 -9.27 -10.98 6.22
CA ALA A 120 -9.13 -11.34 4.82
C ALA A 120 -9.88 -10.32 3.94
N HIS A 121 -9.26 -9.91 2.85
CA HIS A 121 -9.85 -8.96 1.92
C HIS A 121 -9.46 -9.26 0.48
N TRP A 122 -10.31 -8.85 -0.48
CA TRP A 122 -10.14 -9.16 -1.89
C TRP A 122 -10.96 -8.23 -2.78
N ARG A 123 -10.73 -8.33 -4.08
CA ARG A 123 -11.54 -7.71 -5.12
C ARG A 123 -11.79 -8.69 -6.23
N GLU A 124 -13.06 -8.77 -6.66
CA GLU A 124 -13.50 -9.57 -7.81
C GLU A 124 -12.86 -9.01 -9.12
N PRO A 125 -12.94 -9.73 -10.25
CA PRO A 125 -12.40 -9.24 -11.51
C PRO A 125 -12.88 -7.82 -11.84
N PHE A 126 -11.92 -6.93 -12.12
CA PHE A 126 -12.21 -5.55 -12.47
C PHE A 126 -12.79 -5.45 -13.89
N LEU A 127 -13.96 -4.85 -14.00
CA LEU A 127 -14.67 -4.71 -15.27
C LEU A 127 -14.52 -3.33 -15.92
N GLY A 128 -14.05 -2.33 -15.17
CA GLY A 128 -13.75 -0.98 -15.65
C GLY A 128 -12.45 -0.93 -16.46
N GLU A 129 -12.05 0.24 -16.88
CA GLU A 129 -10.81 0.45 -17.66
C GLU A 129 -9.62 0.73 -16.73
N ASP A 130 -9.76 1.69 -15.79
CA ASP A 130 -8.71 2.11 -14.86
C ASP A 130 -9.27 2.30 -13.46
N CYS A 131 -8.52 1.91 -12.43
CA CYS A 131 -8.84 2.18 -11.03
C CYS A 131 -7.56 2.51 -10.26
N VAL A 132 -7.45 3.74 -9.75
CA VAL A 132 -6.27 4.19 -9.00
C VAL A 132 -6.56 4.16 -7.51
N GLN A 133 -5.75 3.38 -6.79
CA GLN A 133 -5.82 3.24 -5.34
C GLN A 133 -4.48 3.57 -4.71
N VAL A 134 -4.52 4.19 -3.54
CA VAL A 134 -3.34 4.30 -2.66
C VAL A 134 -3.66 3.71 -1.30
N PHE A 135 -2.64 3.14 -0.68
CA PHE A 135 -2.73 2.43 0.57
C PHE A 135 -1.77 3.07 1.57
N LEU A 136 -2.28 3.42 2.75
CA LEU A 136 -1.50 3.96 3.85
C LEU A 136 -1.48 2.90 4.95
N HIS A 137 -0.30 2.53 5.42
CA HIS A 137 -0.14 1.45 6.38
C HIS A 137 0.46 1.94 7.68
N TYR A 138 -0.08 1.43 8.78
CA TYR A 138 0.31 1.79 10.14
C TYR A 138 0.37 0.54 11.01
N ASN A 139 1.17 0.61 12.07
CA ASN A 139 1.12 -0.37 13.14
C ASN A 139 0.81 0.31 14.47
N ARG A 140 0.19 -0.43 15.38
CA ARG A 140 -0.02 0.01 16.77
C ARG A 140 1.30 0.09 17.50
N THR A 141 1.50 1.14 18.28
CA THR A 141 2.72 1.25 19.10
C THR A 141 2.82 0.14 20.14
N ALA A 142 1.71 -0.44 20.54
CA ALA A 142 1.62 -1.53 21.50
C ALA A 142 1.85 -2.92 20.88
N SER A 143 1.88 -3.09 19.56
CA SER A 143 2.01 -4.40 18.91
C SER A 143 3.37 -5.09 19.12
N GLY A 144 4.37 -4.35 19.56
CA GLY A 144 5.72 -4.87 19.76
C GLY A 144 6.55 -5.01 18.48
N PHE A 145 5.99 -4.73 17.30
CA PHE A 145 6.76 -4.64 16.07
C PHE A 145 7.68 -3.41 16.11
N ASN A 146 8.88 -3.54 15.54
CA ASN A 146 9.82 -2.44 15.41
C ASN A 146 10.13 -2.20 13.92
N ASN A 147 9.08 -1.88 13.18
CA ASN A 147 9.12 -1.76 11.71
C ASN A 147 8.64 -0.38 11.22
N GLN A 148 8.87 0.66 12.02
CA GLN A 148 8.62 2.03 11.59
C GLN A 148 9.27 2.30 10.22
N PHE A 149 8.54 2.98 9.34
CA PHE A 149 8.91 3.19 7.94
C PHE A 149 9.24 1.90 7.17
N ASP A 150 8.61 0.79 7.57
CA ASP A 150 8.83 -0.53 6.96
C ASP A 150 10.32 -0.92 6.94
N TYR A 151 10.99 -0.74 8.08
CA TYR A 151 12.43 -0.99 8.29
C TYR A 151 13.38 -0.03 7.53
N ARG A 152 12.88 0.96 6.82
CA ARG A 152 13.71 2.02 6.24
C ARG A 152 14.19 2.98 7.33
N THR A 153 15.21 3.78 7.01
CA THR A 153 15.74 4.76 7.96
C THR A 153 14.85 5.98 8.12
N GLN A 154 14.09 6.31 7.07
CA GLN A 154 13.17 7.45 7.04
C GLN A 154 12.12 7.28 5.93
N ILE A 155 11.11 8.15 5.93
CA ILE A 155 10.11 8.26 4.87
C ILE A 155 10.75 8.68 3.53
N GLY A 156 10.06 8.44 2.42
CA GLY A 156 10.49 8.84 1.08
C GLY A 156 11.64 8.01 0.51
N LEU A 157 12.17 7.04 1.24
CA LEU A 157 13.19 6.14 0.72
C LEU A 157 12.56 4.91 0.06
N PRO A 158 13.11 4.44 -1.08
CA PRO A 158 12.63 3.24 -1.73
C PRO A 158 12.95 1.97 -0.91
N LYS A 159 12.33 0.88 -1.32
CA LYS A 159 12.42 -0.44 -0.66
C LYS A 159 13.87 -0.95 -0.49
N SER A 160 14.75 -0.59 -1.40
CA SER A 160 16.19 -0.95 -1.36
C SER A 160 16.93 -0.38 -0.13
N PHE A 161 16.38 0.66 0.51
CA PHE A 161 16.97 1.28 1.71
C PHE A 161 16.47 0.67 3.03
N LYS A 162 15.80 -0.47 3.00
CA LYS A 162 15.45 -1.19 4.23
C LYS A 162 16.71 -1.61 4.98
N LYS A 163 16.68 -1.39 6.31
CA LYS A 163 17.74 -1.91 7.19
C LYS A 163 17.76 -3.42 7.06
N THR A 164 18.83 -3.96 6.51
CA THR A 164 19.06 -5.40 6.59
C THR A 164 19.56 -5.72 7.99
N ASN A 165 18.98 -6.72 8.66
CA ASN A 165 19.49 -7.26 9.94
C ASN A 165 20.86 -7.96 9.78
N LYS A 166 21.52 -7.83 8.66
CA LYS A 166 22.91 -8.24 8.50
C LYS A 166 23.76 -7.26 9.29
N ARG A 167 24.22 -7.67 10.48
CA ARG A 167 25.38 -7.06 11.11
C ARG A 167 26.41 -6.78 10.02
N LEU A 168 26.76 -5.50 9.84
CA LEU A 168 27.96 -5.16 9.11
C LEU A 168 29.08 -5.92 9.81
N THR A 169 29.50 -7.03 9.25
CA THR A 169 30.75 -7.65 9.62
C THR A 169 31.80 -6.61 9.32
N LYS A 170 32.39 -6.06 10.38
CA LYS A 170 33.56 -5.19 10.26
C LYS A 170 34.53 -5.89 9.30
N LEU A 171 34.79 -5.25 8.18
CA LEU A 171 35.97 -5.56 7.39
C LEU A 171 37.16 -5.20 8.29
N SER A 172 37.77 -6.23 8.83
CA SER A 172 39.07 -6.16 9.51
C SER A 172 40.16 -6.06 8.48
#